data_2c0063de07ea0b4885f606a544a74adb
#
_entry.id   2c0063de07ea0b4885f606a544a74adb
#
_cell.length_a   1.000
_cell.length_b   1.000
_cell.length_c   1.000
_cell.angle_alpha   90.00
_cell.angle_beta   90.00
_cell.angle_gamma   90.00
#
_symmetry.space_group_name_H-M   'P 1'
#
loop_
_entity.id
_entity.type
_entity.pdbx_description
1 polymer ?
#
loop_
_entity_poly.entity_id
_entity_poly.type
_entity_poly.pdbx_seq_one_letter_code
_entity_poly.pdbx_strand_id
1 'polypeptide(L)'
;MTTYVCGHRNPDTDSIVATISYASLCNMLGENDYVPVRLGQMNDESTFLLKRFGFQPPLQISTVRTQVRDVEFDRPPRLATSVTVSYAWNMLREHPNLSVLPIINEDETLFGLVTATGIAENDMQSIQTPVLHDTPIFNVLAALEGHIMNREEDVFDAISGEVTIALPTGTEPMKEICPGSVILCGAQPEVVRQALEMKASCVILCQCDLAEQYRDLASETCMISTPLDVWRAVRQLYLATPVSRIAKTDDIVCFHINDFLDDVKEAVLQNRYRSYPILNNRNQVVGTLSRYHLLQPRRKRIVLVDHNEMGQSVPGLEQAELVGIIDHHRLADVQTGYPVFMRNEPVGSTNTIIATMFQEQGLMPREKLAGLMAAAIISDTVMFKSPTTTPRDRRMAERLARIAGLNLDELGREVFSANSSDKPVEELIAADQKEFHLGDHHLIISQITTMDSASMIARSQEFMEEMKRIQERTQADMVVLMITDVLREGTDLLFQGDREVIRQAFGLSDLEGNHAVISGLVSRKKQMVPALAQLWG
;
A
#
# COMPACT_ATOMS: atom_id res chain seq x y z
N MET A 1 -14.71 0.93 7.88
CA MET A 1 -13.63 0.14 7.25
C MET A 1 -13.88 0.15 5.75
N THR A 2 -12.91 0.61 4.96
CA THR A 2 -13.08 0.79 3.51
C THR A 2 -13.35 -0.53 2.80
N THR A 3 -14.36 -0.55 1.93
CA THR A 3 -14.71 -1.67 1.06
C THR A 3 -14.43 -1.26 -0.39
N TYR A 4 -13.54 -1.98 -1.05
CA TYR A 4 -13.22 -1.74 -2.45
C TYR A 4 -14.23 -2.40 -3.37
N VAL A 5 -14.75 -1.66 -4.35
CA VAL A 5 -15.61 -2.22 -5.42
C VAL A 5 -14.74 -2.34 -6.66
N CYS A 6 -14.52 -3.58 -7.09
CA CYS A 6 -13.51 -3.93 -8.09
C CYS A 6 -14.15 -4.61 -9.30
N GLY A 7 -13.89 -4.08 -10.50
CA GLY A 7 -14.18 -4.73 -11.76
C GLY A 7 -13.06 -5.69 -12.19
N HIS A 8 -13.20 -6.29 -13.37
CA HIS A 8 -12.21 -7.23 -13.89
C HIS A 8 -10.90 -6.57 -14.35
N ARG A 9 -9.84 -7.41 -14.54
CA ARG A 9 -8.46 -6.97 -14.80
C ARG A 9 -8.30 -6.10 -16.05
N ASN A 10 -9.04 -6.40 -17.12
CA ASN A 10 -9.04 -5.62 -18.36
C ASN A 10 -10.38 -4.88 -18.46
N PRO A 11 -10.57 -3.77 -17.72
CA PRO A 11 -11.87 -3.19 -17.52
C PRO A 11 -12.42 -2.57 -18.82
N ASP A 12 -13.61 -2.97 -19.19
CA ASP A 12 -14.43 -2.30 -20.19
C ASP A 12 -15.32 -1.24 -19.55
N THR A 13 -16.22 -0.66 -20.32
CA THR A 13 -17.08 0.43 -19.84
C THR A 13 -18.08 -0.06 -18.79
N ASP A 14 -18.65 -1.26 -18.95
CA ASP A 14 -19.60 -1.82 -17.98
C ASP A 14 -18.91 -2.05 -16.63
N SER A 15 -17.72 -2.64 -16.66
CA SER A 15 -16.91 -2.90 -15.49
C SER A 15 -16.53 -1.62 -14.71
N ILE A 16 -16.02 -0.59 -15.39
CA ILE A 16 -15.67 0.70 -14.76
C ILE A 16 -16.90 1.37 -14.15
N VAL A 17 -18.01 1.44 -14.89
CA VAL A 17 -19.21 2.11 -14.43
C VAL A 17 -19.89 1.33 -13.30
N ALA A 18 -19.87 -0.02 -13.35
CA ALA A 18 -20.39 -0.86 -12.29
C ALA A 18 -19.68 -0.61 -10.94
N THR A 19 -18.36 -0.39 -10.95
CA THR A 19 -17.65 -0.04 -9.70
C THR A 19 -18.16 1.27 -9.09
N ILE A 20 -18.37 2.28 -9.93
CA ILE A 20 -18.83 3.61 -9.50
C ILE A 20 -20.29 3.55 -9.03
N SER A 21 -21.16 2.90 -9.80
CA SER A 21 -22.59 2.84 -9.54
C SER A 21 -22.90 2.01 -8.31
N TYR A 22 -22.24 0.86 -8.11
CA TYR A 22 -22.43 0.04 -6.91
C TYR A 22 -21.90 0.72 -5.64
N ALA A 23 -20.70 1.32 -5.71
CA ALA A 23 -20.17 2.11 -4.60
C ALA A 23 -21.11 3.28 -4.23
N SER A 24 -21.67 3.96 -5.24
CA SER A 24 -22.65 5.02 -5.01
C SER A 24 -23.93 4.51 -4.32
N LEU A 25 -24.46 3.36 -4.76
CA LEU A 25 -25.64 2.74 -4.15
C LEU A 25 -25.41 2.44 -2.66
N CYS A 26 -24.31 1.74 -2.33
CA CYS A 26 -23.99 1.37 -0.95
C CYS A 26 -23.78 2.62 -0.07
N ASN A 27 -23.05 3.62 -0.57
CA ASN A 27 -22.83 4.87 0.16
C ASN A 27 -24.14 5.67 0.38
N MET A 28 -25.10 5.61 -0.55
CA MET A 28 -26.43 6.20 -0.38
C MET A 28 -27.30 5.45 0.63
N LEU A 29 -27.08 4.17 0.83
CA LEU A 29 -27.74 3.36 1.86
C LEU A 29 -27.16 3.61 3.26
N GLY A 30 -26.14 4.44 3.39
CA GLY A 30 -25.47 4.76 4.67
C GLY A 30 -24.37 3.79 5.05
N GLU A 31 -24.05 2.85 4.19
CA GLU A 31 -22.88 1.96 4.32
C GLU A 31 -21.62 2.71 3.86
N ASN A 32 -21.28 3.79 4.55
CA ASN A 32 -20.16 4.66 4.18
C ASN A 32 -18.85 3.87 4.00
N ASP A 33 -17.96 4.37 3.10
CA ASP A 33 -16.64 3.84 2.75
C ASP A 33 -16.57 2.77 1.63
N TYR A 34 -17.55 2.69 0.73
CA TYR A 34 -17.38 1.96 -0.52
C TYR A 34 -16.62 2.82 -1.53
N VAL A 35 -15.50 2.32 -2.01
CA VAL A 35 -14.58 3.04 -2.92
C VAL A 35 -14.46 2.28 -4.24
N PRO A 36 -14.80 2.91 -5.39
CA PRO A 36 -14.60 2.29 -6.70
C PRO A 36 -13.12 2.20 -7.03
N VAL A 37 -12.68 1.02 -7.49
CA VAL A 37 -11.29 0.77 -7.90
C VAL A 37 -11.22 0.07 -9.25
N ARG A 38 -10.08 0.20 -9.93
CA ARG A 38 -9.78 -0.49 -11.19
C ARG A 38 -8.44 -1.20 -11.12
N LEU A 39 -8.29 -2.27 -11.90
CA LEU A 39 -7.06 -3.07 -11.96
C LEU A 39 -6.18 -2.71 -13.15
N GLY A 40 -6.78 -2.45 -14.30
CA GLY A 40 -6.10 -2.14 -15.55
C GLY A 40 -6.24 -0.71 -16.00
N GLN A 41 -5.69 -0.44 -17.18
CA GLN A 41 -5.93 0.83 -17.87
C GLN A 41 -7.35 0.86 -18.41
N MET A 42 -7.96 2.03 -18.37
CA MET A 42 -9.27 2.26 -18.96
C MET A 42 -9.13 2.39 -20.48
N ASN A 43 -10.12 1.90 -21.20
CA ASN A 43 -10.26 2.17 -22.63
C ASN A 43 -10.71 3.62 -22.87
N ASP A 44 -10.63 4.06 -24.12
CA ASP A 44 -10.98 5.43 -24.50
C ASP A 44 -12.46 5.74 -24.32
N GLU A 45 -13.33 4.77 -24.58
CA GLU A 45 -14.76 4.88 -24.36
C GLU A 45 -15.09 5.18 -22.90
N SER A 46 -14.53 4.39 -21.96
CA SER A 46 -14.68 4.63 -20.52
C SER A 46 -14.14 6.00 -20.13
N THR A 47 -12.98 6.38 -20.66
CA THR A 47 -12.33 7.66 -20.37
C THR A 47 -13.18 8.83 -20.88
N PHE A 48 -13.70 8.72 -22.11
CA PHE A 48 -14.61 9.70 -22.68
C PHE A 48 -15.88 9.87 -21.85
N LEU A 49 -16.52 8.76 -21.48
CA LEU A 49 -17.78 8.77 -20.74
C LEU A 49 -17.60 9.34 -19.32
N LEU A 50 -16.55 8.98 -18.62
CA LEU A 50 -16.26 9.56 -17.31
C LEU A 50 -16.08 11.08 -17.41
N LYS A 51 -15.35 11.57 -18.41
CA LYS A 51 -15.20 13.01 -18.67
C LYS A 51 -16.53 13.68 -19.03
N ARG A 52 -17.31 13.05 -19.90
CA ARG A 52 -18.64 13.53 -20.35
C ARG A 52 -19.59 13.74 -19.20
N PHE A 53 -19.62 12.84 -18.22
CA PHE A 53 -20.50 12.89 -17.06
C PHE A 53 -19.85 13.53 -15.82
N GLY A 54 -18.57 13.91 -15.89
CA GLY A 54 -17.86 14.61 -14.82
C GLY A 54 -17.49 13.73 -13.64
N PHE A 55 -17.17 12.46 -13.89
CA PHE A 55 -16.61 11.53 -12.90
C PHE A 55 -15.09 11.46 -12.98
N GLN A 56 -14.45 11.27 -11.84
CA GLN A 56 -13.03 10.96 -11.79
C GLN A 56 -12.82 9.45 -12.06
N PRO A 57 -11.70 9.08 -12.68
CA PRO A 57 -11.33 7.68 -12.82
C PRO A 57 -11.28 6.96 -11.48
N PRO A 58 -11.78 5.72 -11.36
CA PRO A 58 -11.60 4.90 -10.17
C PRO A 58 -10.12 4.77 -9.80
N LEU A 59 -9.84 4.68 -8.49
CA LEU A 59 -8.49 4.50 -7.97
C LEU A 59 -7.87 3.22 -8.55
N GLN A 60 -6.69 3.32 -9.14
CA GLN A 60 -5.96 2.14 -9.60
C GLN A 60 -5.31 1.42 -8.43
N ILE A 61 -5.57 0.11 -8.33
CA ILE A 61 -4.89 -0.78 -7.38
C ILE A 61 -4.27 -1.95 -8.11
N SER A 62 -3.16 -2.45 -7.60
CA SER A 62 -2.45 -3.59 -8.18
C SER A 62 -2.69 -4.90 -7.41
N THR A 63 -3.11 -4.81 -6.15
CA THR A 63 -3.28 -5.96 -5.26
C THR A 63 -4.15 -5.60 -4.05
N VAL A 64 -4.82 -6.62 -3.52
CA VAL A 64 -5.49 -6.58 -2.20
C VAL A 64 -4.80 -7.44 -1.16
N ARG A 65 -3.59 -7.96 -1.43
CA ARG A 65 -2.76 -8.63 -0.43
C ARG A 65 -2.63 -7.75 0.81
N THR A 66 -2.66 -8.38 1.97
CA THR A 66 -2.48 -7.68 3.25
C THR A 66 -1.05 -7.17 3.38
N GLN A 67 -0.89 -5.92 3.81
CA GLN A 67 0.39 -5.25 4.03
C GLN A 67 0.54 -4.86 5.51
N VAL A 68 1.75 -4.48 5.91
CA VAL A 68 2.02 -4.03 7.29
C VAL A 68 1.10 -2.88 7.71
N ARG A 69 0.76 -1.96 6.80
CA ARG A 69 -0.19 -0.86 7.07
C ARG A 69 -1.61 -1.31 7.43
N ASP A 70 -1.99 -2.53 7.06
CA ASP A 70 -3.32 -3.10 7.31
C ASP A 70 -3.39 -3.82 8.68
N VAL A 71 -2.29 -3.80 9.44
CA VAL A 71 -2.16 -4.40 10.77
C VAL A 71 -2.13 -3.29 11.82
N GLU A 72 -2.79 -3.50 12.96
CA GLU A 72 -2.55 -2.66 14.14
C GLU A 72 -1.15 -2.98 14.68
N PHE A 73 -0.34 -1.95 14.89
CA PHE A 73 0.99 -2.08 15.45
C PHE A 73 1.23 -1.03 16.53
N ASP A 74 2.20 -1.27 17.41
CA ASP A 74 2.52 -0.33 18.48
C ASP A 74 3.18 0.93 17.92
N ARG A 75 2.89 2.06 18.58
CA ARG A 75 3.51 3.36 18.29
C ARG A 75 4.26 3.85 19.52
N PRO A 76 5.41 3.25 19.85
CA PRO A 76 6.20 3.66 20.98
C PRO A 76 6.70 5.10 20.80
N PRO A 77 7.01 5.81 21.92
CA PRO A 77 7.74 7.06 21.86
C PRO A 77 9.07 6.85 21.12
N ARG A 78 9.38 7.76 20.19
CA ARG A 78 10.65 7.79 19.48
C ARG A 78 11.59 8.69 20.28
N LEU A 79 12.79 8.20 20.58
CA LEU A 79 13.73 8.91 21.42
C LEU A 79 14.89 9.46 20.57
N ALA A 80 15.28 10.70 20.83
CA ALA A 80 16.51 11.26 20.24
C ALA A 80 17.75 10.57 20.81
N THR A 81 18.84 10.60 20.07
CA THR A 81 20.13 9.98 20.44
C THR A 81 20.71 10.48 21.76
N SER A 82 20.43 11.73 22.13
CA SER A 82 20.93 12.41 23.34
C SER A 82 20.13 12.11 24.62
N VAL A 83 18.97 11.47 24.51
CA VAL A 83 18.10 11.14 25.66
C VAL A 83 18.82 10.20 26.60
N THR A 84 18.61 10.36 27.92
CA THR A 84 19.29 9.55 28.94
C THR A 84 18.74 8.11 29.01
N VAL A 85 19.60 7.18 29.41
CA VAL A 85 19.21 5.78 29.73
C VAL A 85 18.12 5.75 30.82
N SER A 86 18.20 6.64 31.82
CA SER A 86 17.16 6.79 32.86
C SER A 86 15.78 7.06 32.26
N TYR A 87 15.68 7.98 31.30
CA TYR A 87 14.44 8.31 30.65
C TYR A 87 13.88 7.12 29.85
N ALA A 88 14.75 6.46 29.09
CA ALA A 88 14.36 5.27 28.32
C ALA A 88 13.86 4.13 29.22
N TRP A 89 14.51 3.91 30.37
CA TRP A 89 14.07 2.94 31.37
C TRP A 89 12.67 3.27 31.92
N ASN A 90 12.43 4.53 32.27
CA ASN A 90 11.13 4.98 32.76
C ASN A 90 10.02 4.76 31.69
N MET A 91 10.31 5.07 30.43
CA MET A 91 9.38 4.82 29.31
C MET A 91 9.01 3.34 29.18
N LEU A 92 9.99 2.43 29.22
CA LEU A 92 9.73 0.98 29.17
C LEU A 92 8.92 0.50 30.39
N ARG A 93 9.15 1.07 31.57
CA ARG A 93 8.42 0.72 32.79
C ARG A 93 6.98 1.21 32.77
N GLU A 94 6.72 2.40 32.23
CA GLU A 94 5.38 2.98 32.10
C GLU A 94 4.55 2.30 31.00
N HIS A 95 5.21 1.69 30.01
CA HIS A 95 4.58 1.00 28.89
C HIS A 95 5.01 -0.49 28.83
N PRO A 96 4.51 -1.35 29.72
CA PRO A 96 4.98 -2.74 29.85
C PRO A 96 4.73 -3.61 28.60
N ASN A 97 3.85 -3.17 27.70
CA ASN A 97 3.59 -3.83 26.42
C ASN A 97 4.70 -3.58 25.40
N LEU A 98 5.50 -2.53 25.57
CA LEU A 98 6.61 -2.22 24.69
C LEU A 98 7.85 -3.05 25.10
N SER A 99 8.42 -3.76 24.14
CA SER A 99 9.66 -4.51 24.35
C SER A 99 10.90 -3.77 23.83
N VAL A 100 10.72 -2.70 23.08
CA VAL A 100 11.77 -1.94 22.41
C VAL A 100 11.37 -0.47 22.24
N LEU A 101 12.34 0.42 22.37
CA LEU A 101 12.19 1.84 22.04
C LEU A 101 13.08 2.17 20.83
N PRO A 102 12.52 2.71 19.75
CA PRO A 102 13.30 3.21 18.61
C PRO A 102 14.03 4.50 18.98
N ILE A 103 15.31 4.54 18.67
CA ILE A 103 16.13 5.74 18.74
C ILE A 103 16.24 6.31 17.34
N ILE A 104 16.01 7.60 17.18
CA ILE A 104 15.97 8.26 15.88
C ILE A 104 17.01 9.36 15.75
N ASN A 105 17.44 9.58 14.52
CA ASN A 105 18.22 10.75 14.12
C ASN A 105 17.32 12.00 14.04
N GLU A 106 17.94 13.17 13.79
CA GLU A 106 17.22 14.45 13.63
C GLU A 106 16.23 14.43 12.44
N ASP A 107 16.50 13.65 11.40
CA ASP A 107 15.64 13.46 10.22
C ASP A 107 14.54 12.39 10.42
N GLU A 108 14.37 11.90 11.67
CA GLU A 108 13.44 10.83 12.07
C GLU A 108 13.79 9.43 11.52
N THR A 109 14.91 9.24 10.86
CA THR A 109 15.39 7.91 10.46
C THR A 109 15.83 7.09 11.68
N LEU A 110 15.82 5.77 11.55
CA LEU A 110 16.23 4.89 12.65
C LEU A 110 17.74 4.99 12.89
N PHE A 111 18.13 5.37 14.10
CA PHE A 111 19.51 5.27 14.60
C PHE A 111 19.77 3.88 15.19
N GLY A 112 18.89 3.39 16.04
CA GLY A 112 19.07 2.13 16.74
C GLY A 112 17.87 1.75 17.61
N LEU A 113 18.04 0.70 18.39
CA LEU A 113 16.99 0.17 19.29
C LEU A 113 17.54 0.04 20.71
N VAL A 114 16.73 0.46 21.69
CA VAL A 114 16.98 0.22 23.11
C VAL A 114 15.96 -0.75 23.67
N THR A 115 16.46 -1.72 24.44
CA THR A 115 15.64 -2.73 25.13
C THR A 115 15.93 -2.74 26.63
N ALA A 116 15.02 -3.27 27.44
CA ALA A 116 15.28 -3.48 28.87
C ALA A 116 16.52 -4.34 29.13
N THR A 117 16.76 -5.35 28.28
CA THR A 117 17.97 -6.19 28.37
C THR A 117 19.25 -5.38 28.11
N GLY A 118 19.26 -4.55 27.05
CA GLY A 118 20.42 -3.68 26.74
C GLY A 118 20.71 -2.68 27.85
N ILE A 119 19.66 -2.12 28.50
CA ILE A 119 19.83 -1.27 29.69
C ILE A 119 20.43 -2.04 30.85
N ALA A 120 19.95 -3.26 31.12
CA ALA A 120 20.47 -4.10 32.20
C ALA A 120 21.91 -4.54 31.96
N GLU A 121 22.28 -4.88 30.71
CA GLU A 121 23.65 -5.23 30.32
C GLU A 121 24.59 -4.03 30.54
N ASN A 122 24.17 -2.82 30.14
CA ASN A 122 24.95 -1.60 30.38
C ASN A 122 25.13 -1.31 31.87
N ASP A 123 24.08 -1.50 32.68
CA ASP A 123 24.16 -1.32 34.15
C ASP A 123 25.15 -2.32 34.77
N MET A 124 25.13 -3.57 34.37
CA MET A 124 26.06 -4.58 34.86
C MET A 124 27.51 -4.34 34.38
N GLN A 125 27.68 -3.86 33.15
CA GLN A 125 29.01 -3.51 32.62
C GLN A 125 29.62 -2.34 33.36
N SER A 126 28.83 -1.34 33.76
CA SER A 126 29.31 -0.17 34.53
C SER A 126 29.91 -0.54 35.90
N ILE A 127 29.48 -1.66 36.47
CA ILE A 127 30.04 -2.20 37.74
C ILE A 127 31.43 -2.80 37.49
N GLN A 128 31.63 -3.45 36.35
CA GLN A 128 32.91 -4.13 36.01
C GLN A 128 33.95 -3.13 35.49
N THR A 129 33.50 -2.19 34.68
CA THR A 129 34.36 -1.20 34.02
C THR A 129 33.76 0.21 34.29
N PRO A 130 34.12 0.86 35.40
CA PRO A 130 33.49 2.10 35.83
C PRO A 130 34.01 3.30 35.02
N VAL A 131 33.69 3.36 33.71
CA VAL A 131 34.09 4.44 32.82
C VAL A 131 32.86 5.17 32.28
N LEU A 132 32.89 6.50 32.36
CA LEU A 132 31.93 7.38 31.71
C LEU A 132 32.45 7.79 30.33
N HIS A 133 31.62 7.78 29.30
CA HIS A 133 32.04 8.12 27.94
C HIS A 133 31.16 9.26 27.38
N ASP A 134 31.78 10.37 26.98
CA ASP A 134 31.17 11.52 26.28
C ASP A 134 29.72 11.80 26.73
N THR A 135 29.51 11.84 28.03
CA THR A 135 28.19 12.10 28.60
C THR A 135 27.99 13.62 28.70
N PRO A 136 26.98 14.18 28.03
CA PRO A 136 26.71 15.61 28.07
C PRO A 136 26.54 16.11 29.50
N ILE A 137 27.18 17.21 29.83
CA ILE A 137 27.09 17.84 31.17
C ILE A 137 25.63 18.07 31.56
N PHE A 138 24.80 18.54 30.63
CA PHE A 138 23.37 18.72 30.84
C PHE A 138 22.70 17.44 31.38
N ASN A 139 23.01 16.29 30.78
CA ASN A 139 22.46 15.01 31.23
C ASN A 139 22.93 14.66 32.66
N VAL A 140 24.19 14.92 32.94
CA VAL A 140 24.80 14.68 34.26
C VAL A 140 24.13 15.57 35.31
N LEU A 141 24.01 16.87 35.06
CA LEU A 141 23.32 17.79 35.97
C LEU A 141 21.88 17.41 36.24
N ALA A 142 21.15 17.07 35.17
CA ALA A 142 19.76 16.64 35.30
C ALA A 142 19.61 15.34 36.11
N ALA A 143 20.49 14.35 35.88
CA ALA A 143 20.45 13.07 36.60
C ALA A 143 20.89 13.19 38.08
N LEU A 144 21.84 14.07 38.36
CA LEU A 144 22.36 14.28 39.71
C LEU A 144 21.58 15.33 40.52
N GLU A 145 20.59 15.99 39.93
CA GLU A 145 19.93 17.17 40.53
C GLU A 145 21.00 18.21 40.92
N GLY A 146 22.06 18.31 40.12
CA GLY A 146 23.27 19.03 40.44
C GLY A 146 23.40 20.38 39.73
N HIS A 147 24.36 21.16 40.17
CA HIS A 147 24.75 22.42 39.52
C HIS A 147 26.26 22.56 39.44
N ILE A 148 26.77 23.28 38.43
CA ILE A 148 28.19 23.58 38.27
C ILE A 148 28.58 24.69 39.26
N MET A 149 29.72 24.52 39.90
CA MET A 149 30.16 25.40 40.96
C MET A 149 31.22 26.45 40.51
N ASN A 150 32.03 26.12 39.52
CA ASN A 150 33.26 26.89 39.23
C ASN A 150 33.34 27.49 37.82
N ARG A 151 32.35 27.30 36.98
CA ARG A 151 32.23 27.88 35.63
C ARG A 151 30.81 28.00 35.18
N GLU A 152 30.55 28.70 34.06
CA GLU A 152 29.26 28.69 33.39
C GLU A 152 29.05 27.36 32.67
N GLU A 153 27.77 26.94 32.55
CA GLU A 153 27.41 25.75 31.82
C GLU A 153 27.56 25.96 30.32
N ASP A 154 28.31 25.07 29.64
CA ASP A 154 28.34 24.98 28.19
C ASP A 154 27.56 23.76 27.74
N VAL A 155 26.56 24.00 26.93
CA VAL A 155 25.63 22.95 26.42
C VAL A 155 26.38 21.86 25.64
N PHE A 156 27.51 22.18 25.03
CA PHE A 156 28.32 21.25 24.23
C PHE A 156 29.36 20.46 25.03
N ASP A 157 29.56 20.79 26.29
CA ASP A 157 30.51 20.09 27.14
C ASP A 157 30.04 18.67 27.47
N ALA A 158 30.96 17.71 27.42
CA ALA A 158 30.73 16.32 27.79
C ALA A 158 31.81 15.86 28.80
N ILE A 159 31.42 14.94 29.68
CA ILE A 159 32.28 14.33 30.67
C ILE A 159 32.64 12.93 30.26
N SER A 160 33.94 12.62 30.32
CA SER A 160 34.49 11.29 30.12
C SER A 160 35.55 10.98 31.19
N GLY A 161 35.70 9.71 31.53
CA GLY A 161 36.74 9.25 32.42
C GLY A 161 36.39 8.08 33.31
N GLU A 162 37.39 7.48 33.94
CA GLU A 162 37.16 6.44 34.95
C GLU A 162 36.50 7.06 36.19
N VAL A 163 35.40 6.45 36.63
CA VAL A 163 34.62 6.92 37.80
C VAL A 163 35.23 6.35 39.08
N THR A 164 35.72 7.22 39.93
CA THR A 164 36.38 6.84 41.19
C THR A 164 35.65 7.46 42.39
N ILE A 165 35.36 6.66 43.39
CA ILE A 165 34.82 7.14 44.67
C ILE A 165 36.00 7.37 45.60
N ALA A 166 36.25 8.64 45.94
CA ALA A 166 37.32 9.00 46.87
C ALA A 166 36.80 9.04 48.32
N LEU A 167 36.94 7.94 49.04
CA LEU A 167 36.63 7.82 50.46
C LEU A 167 37.95 7.86 51.26
N PRO A 168 38.14 8.78 52.20
CA PRO A 168 39.31 8.76 53.07
C PRO A 168 39.23 7.57 54.03
N THR A 169 40.14 6.66 53.87
CA THR A 169 40.39 5.58 54.82
C THR A 169 41.59 5.98 55.66
N GLY A 170 41.40 6.22 56.95
CA GLY A 170 42.36 6.86 57.83
C GLY A 170 43.74 6.19 58.00
N THR A 171 44.07 5.13 57.28
CA THR A 171 45.30 4.36 57.41
C THR A 171 45.93 3.90 56.07
N GLU A 172 45.22 4.00 54.95
CA GLU A 172 45.76 3.64 53.65
C GLU A 172 45.87 4.88 52.75
N PRO A 173 46.89 4.97 51.86
CA PRO A 173 46.92 5.99 50.85
C PRO A 173 45.67 5.90 49.97
N MET A 174 45.04 7.04 49.66
CA MET A 174 43.94 7.09 48.74
C MET A 174 44.37 6.44 47.41
N LYS A 175 43.47 5.68 46.80
CA LYS A 175 43.65 5.19 45.43
C LYS A 175 44.11 6.37 44.59
N GLU A 176 45.21 6.23 43.83
CA GLU A 176 45.73 7.32 43.01
C GLU A 176 44.64 7.88 42.11
N ILE A 177 44.41 9.18 42.20
CA ILE A 177 43.53 9.92 41.30
C ILE A 177 44.27 10.04 39.97
N CYS A 178 43.70 9.46 38.92
CA CYS A 178 44.28 9.51 37.57
C CYS A 178 43.88 10.79 36.83
N PRO A 179 44.74 11.35 35.97
CA PRO A 179 44.35 12.43 35.07
C PRO A 179 43.11 12.03 34.22
N GLY A 180 42.18 12.97 34.06
CA GLY A 180 40.97 12.72 33.26
C GLY A 180 39.88 11.87 33.94
N SER A 181 40.07 11.44 35.20
CA SER A 181 39.04 10.67 35.95
C SER A 181 37.87 11.54 36.38
N VAL A 182 36.73 10.90 36.68
CA VAL A 182 35.52 11.49 37.30
C VAL A 182 35.52 11.11 38.77
N ILE A 183 35.65 12.08 39.65
CA ILE A 183 35.80 11.83 41.10
C ILE A 183 34.49 12.15 41.82
N LEU A 184 33.95 11.16 42.58
CA LEU A 184 32.87 11.41 43.53
C LEU A 184 33.43 11.44 44.95
N CYS A 185 33.14 12.52 45.67
CA CYS A 185 33.62 12.69 47.05
C CYS A 185 32.60 13.52 47.85
N GLY A 186 32.82 13.60 49.14
CA GLY A 186 32.18 14.59 50.04
C GLY A 186 32.98 15.91 50.10
N ALA A 187 32.62 16.76 51.07
CA ALA A 187 33.28 18.05 51.30
C ALA A 187 34.68 17.86 51.95
N GLN A 188 35.63 17.32 51.20
CA GLN A 188 36.98 17.01 51.68
C GLN A 188 38.02 17.83 50.89
N PRO A 189 38.56 18.93 51.47
CA PRO A 189 39.44 19.84 50.80
C PRO A 189 40.67 19.16 50.19
N GLU A 190 41.23 18.15 50.87
CA GLU A 190 42.39 17.43 50.39
C GLU A 190 42.13 16.63 49.13
N VAL A 191 40.98 15.96 49.04
CA VAL A 191 40.56 15.20 47.87
C VAL A 191 40.32 16.14 46.69
N VAL A 192 39.60 17.23 46.91
CA VAL A 192 39.33 18.24 45.88
C VAL A 192 40.65 18.83 45.34
N ARG A 193 41.57 19.22 46.23
CA ARG A 193 42.87 19.75 45.86
C ARG A 193 43.66 18.75 45.00
N GLN A 194 43.74 17.48 45.42
CA GLN A 194 44.44 16.45 44.67
C GLN A 194 43.79 16.20 43.31
N ALA A 195 42.45 16.17 43.21
CA ALA A 195 41.74 16.02 41.95
C ALA A 195 42.04 17.16 40.96
N LEU A 196 42.11 18.39 41.45
CA LEU A 196 42.49 19.56 40.64
C LEU A 196 43.93 19.50 40.17
N GLU A 197 44.89 19.15 41.07
CA GLU A 197 46.30 19.00 40.75
C GLU A 197 46.55 17.90 39.70
N MET A 198 45.79 16.82 39.78
CA MET A 198 45.89 15.69 38.86
C MET A 198 45.08 15.89 37.57
N LYS A 199 44.43 17.04 37.39
CA LYS A 199 43.57 17.34 36.22
C LYS A 199 42.49 16.28 35.97
N ALA A 200 41.70 15.99 36.99
CA ALA A 200 40.50 15.20 36.83
C ALA A 200 39.54 15.88 35.82
N SER A 201 38.76 15.11 35.06
CA SER A 201 37.78 15.68 34.11
C SER A 201 36.60 16.33 34.85
N CYS A 202 36.20 15.74 35.96
CA CYS A 202 35.10 16.23 36.77
C CYS A 202 35.24 15.82 38.23
N VAL A 203 34.84 16.71 39.15
CA VAL A 203 34.69 16.43 40.58
C VAL A 203 33.24 16.64 40.98
N ILE A 204 32.60 15.58 41.52
CA ILE A 204 31.21 15.59 41.95
C ILE A 204 31.15 15.56 43.47
N LEU A 205 30.72 16.66 44.09
CA LEU A 205 30.57 16.81 45.53
C LEU A 205 29.19 16.36 45.97
N CYS A 206 29.14 15.24 46.71
CA CYS A 206 27.88 14.62 47.16
C CYS A 206 27.47 15.17 48.52
N GLN A 207 26.17 15.47 48.69
CA GLN A 207 25.56 16.02 49.91
C GLN A 207 26.30 17.27 50.40
N CYS A 208 26.77 18.10 49.50
CA CYS A 208 27.60 19.22 49.83
C CYS A 208 27.17 20.42 48.99
N ASP A 209 26.86 21.51 49.64
CA ASP A 209 26.59 22.81 49.03
C ASP A 209 27.70 23.78 49.46
N LEU A 210 28.88 23.60 48.88
CA LEU A 210 30.03 24.46 49.11
C LEU A 210 30.30 25.40 47.90
N ALA A 211 29.24 25.73 47.16
CA ALA A 211 29.32 26.53 45.95
C ALA A 211 30.17 27.84 46.13
N GLU A 212 30.07 28.49 47.30
CA GLU A 212 30.82 29.72 47.55
C GLU A 212 32.33 29.53 47.75
N GLN A 213 32.76 28.38 48.30
CA GLN A 213 34.19 28.14 48.59
C GLN A 213 35.00 27.83 47.34
N TYR A 214 34.38 27.32 46.28
CA TYR A 214 35.04 26.88 45.06
C TYR A 214 34.72 27.73 43.82
N ARG A 215 33.87 28.77 43.96
CA ARG A 215 33.43 29.64 42.85
C ARG A 215 34.59 30.37 42.17
N ASP A 216 35.62 30.71 42.91
CA ASP A 216 36.77 31.49 42.42
C ASP A 216 37.93 30.60 41.98
N LEU A 217 37.80 29.27 42.03
CA LEU A 217 38.82 28.36 41.54
C LEU A 217 38.77 28.26 40.02
N ALA A 218 39.57 29.05 39.35
CA ALA A 218 39.79 28.91 37.92
C ALA A 218 40.49 27.55 37.64
N SER A 219 39.74 26.58 37.16
CA SER A 219 40.26 25.25 36.85
C SER A 219 39.63 24.72 35.57
N GLU A 220 40.39 23.94 34.78
CA GLU A 220 39.91 23.19 33.65
C GLU A 220 38.97 22.05 34.09
N THR A 221 39.08 21.58 35.34
CA THR A 221 38.25 20.53 35.95
C THR A 221 36.83 21.04 36.22
N CYS A 222 35.81 20.37 35.73
CA CYS A 222 34.42 20.70 36.06
C CYS A 222 34.09 20.28 37.48
N MET A 223 33.48 21.18 38.27
CA MET A 223 33.05 20.87 39.64
C MET A 223 31.54 20.95 39.73
N ILE A 224 30.92 19.84 40.14
CA ILE A 224 29.45 19.68 40.27
C ILE A 224 29.10 19.43 41.74
N SER A 225 28.12 20.15 42.26
CA SER A 225 27.48 19.84 43.53
C SER A 225 26.20 19.07 43.32
N THR A 226 25.91 18.05 44.16
CA THR A 226 24.66 17.30 44.15
C THR A 226 24.11 17.06 45.55
N PRO A 227 22.78 17.14 45.80
CA PRO A 227 22.17 16.79 47.09
C PRO A 227 22.18 15.27 47.31
N LEU A 228 22.47 14.47 46.32
CA LEU A 228 22.47 13.00 46.42
C LEU A 228 23.64 12.50 47.25
N ASP A 229 23.44 11.38 47.97
CA ASP A 229 24.53 10.61 48.52
C ASP A 229 25.38 9.93 47.46
N VAL A 230 26.58 9.51 47.81
CA VAL A 230 27.56 8.94 46.86
C VAL A 230 26.97 7.72 46.13
N TRP A 231 26.22 6.84 46.82
CA TRP A 231 25.63 5.66 46.20
C TRP A 231 24.62 6.02 45.12
N ARG A 232 23.71 6.93 45.45
CA ARG A 232 22.70 7.40 44.47
C ARG A 232 23.35 8.16 43.32
N ALA A 233 24.35 9.02 43.64
CA ALA A 233 25.06 9.79 42.65
C ALA A 233 25.77 8.90 41.61
N VAL A 234 26.48 7.84 42.03
CA VAL A 234 27.11 6.88 41.11
C VAL A 234 26.08 6.22 40.21
N ARG A 235 24.99 5.76 40.79
CA ARG A 235 23.91 5.10 40.02
C ARG A 235 23.28 6.03 38.98
N GLN A 236 22.96 7.25 39.39
CA GLN A 236 22.38 8.25 38.50
C GLN A 236 23.35 8.73 37.41
N LEU A 237 24.66 8.79 37.74
CA LEU A 237 25.68 9.18 36.78
C LEU A 237 25.74 8.22 35.56
N TYR A 238 25.66 6.90 35.77
CA TYR A 238 25.62 5.93 34.67
C TYR A 238 24.29 5.97 33.91
N LEU A 239 23.20 6.27 34.59
CA LEU A 239 21.90 6.43 33.96
C LEU A 239 21.78 7.76 33.17
N ALA A 240 22.70 8.71 33.37
CA ALA A 240 22.81 9.95 32.57
C ALA A 240 23.37 9.72 31.17
N THR A 241 23.99 8.56 30.93
CA THR A 241 24.54 8.19 29.62
C THR A 241 23.50 8.32 28.52
N PRO A 242 23.83 8.89 27.35
CA PRO A 242 22.94 8.96 26.21
C PRO A 242 22.54 7.56 25.69
N VAL A 243 21.28 7.39 25.30
CA VAL A 243 20.78 6.12 24.76
C VAL A 243 21.51 5.66 23.50
N SER A 244 22.11 6.58 22.74
CA SER A 244 22.93 6.27 21.57
C SER A 244 24.11 5.34 21.88
N ARG A 245 24.61 5.36 23.13
CA ARG A 245 25.73 4.53 23.56
C ARG A 245 25.38 3.06 23.81
N ILE A 246 24.12 2.82 24.17
CA ILE A 246 23.61 1.47 24.49
C ILE A 246 22.67 0.93 23.42
N ALA A 247 22.31 1.77 22.45
CA ALA A 247 21.45 1.37 21.37
C ALA A 247 22.11 0.31 20.49
N LYS A 248 21.39 -0.76 20.20
CA LYS A 248 21.78 -1.71 19.16
C LYS A 248 21.63 -1.04 17.80
N THR A 249 22.70 -0.93 17.03
CA THR A 249 22.73 -0.28 15.71
C THR A 249 22.91 -1.28 14.56
N ASP A 250 23.50 -2.45 14.84
CA ASP A 250 23.81 -3.45 13.85
C ASP A 250 22.75 -4.57 13.80
N ASP A 251 22.59 -5.20 12.63
CA ASP A 251 21.70 -6.33 12.41
C ASP A 251 20.25 -6.08 12.85
N ILE A 252 19.74 -4.87 12.59
CA ILE A 252 18.35 -4.54 12.88
C ILE A 252 17.48 -4.95 11.70
N VAL A 253 16.59 -5.91 11.92
CA VAL A 253 15.56 -6.27 10.95
C VAL A 253 14.42 -5.26 11.06
N CYS A 254 14.17 -4.53 9.97
CA CYS A 254 13.10 -3.56 9.83
C CYS A 254 12.11 -4.00 8.75
N PHE A 255 10.87 -3.54 8.84
CA PHE A 255 9.86 -3.72 7.80
C PHE A 255 9.34 -2.38 7.32
N HIS A 256 8.97 -2.32 6.03
CA HIS A 256 8.30 -1.15 5.50
C HIS A 256 6.77 -1.28 5.64
N ILE A 257 6.12 -0.14 5.78
CA ILE A 257 4.64 -0.08 5.92
C ILE A 257 3.91 -0.70 4.71
N ASN A 258 4.60 -0.82 3.58
CA ASN A 258 4.07 -1.40 2.34
C ASN A 258 4.47 -2.87 2.12
N ASP A 259 5.28 -3.46 2.99
CA ASP A 259 5.69 -4.86 2.85
C ASP A 259 4.47 -5.78 2.99
N PHE A 260 4.48 -6.87 2.21
CA PHE A 260 3.42 -7.86 2.31
C PHE A 260 3.56 -8.69 3.59
N LEU A 261 2.42 -8.92 4.23
CA LEU A 261 2.40 -9.56 5.54
C LEU A 261 2.93 -10.99 5.52
N ASP A 262 2.80 -11.70 4.41
CA ASP A 262 3.31 -13.08 4.29
C ASP A 262 4.84 -13.10 4.29
N ASP A 263 5.47 -12.17 3.56
CA ASP A 263 6.93 -12.04 3.51
C ASP A 263 7.47 -11.63 4.89
N VAL A 264 6.74 -10.72 5.58
CA VAL A 264 7.04 -10.33 6.96
C VAL A 264 6.93 -11.50 7.94
N LYS A 265 5.88 -12.33 7.83
CA LYS A 265 5.71 -13.52 8.67
C LYS A 265 6.87 -14.50 8.49
N GLU A 266 7.30 -14.75 7.25
CA GLU A 266 8.44 -15.61 6.96
C GLU A 266 9.71 -15.07 7.61
N ALA A 267 10.02 -13.78 7.43
CA ALA A 267 11.18 -13.14 8.05
C ALA A 267 11.14 -13.20 9.58
N VAL A 268 9.97 -12.99 10.19
CA VAL A 268 9.79 -13.06 11.65
C VAL A 268 9.96 -14.47 12.20
N LEU A 269 9.63 -15.52 11.42
CA LEU A 269 9.86 -16.91 11.83
C LEU A 269 11.35 -17.27 11.84
N GLN A 270 12.14 -16.68 10.96
CA GLN A 270 13.59 -16.90 10.88
C GLN A 270 14.37 -16.15 11.97
N ASN A 271 13.77 -15.15 12.59
CA ASN A 271 14.40 -14.27 13.58
C ASN A 271 13.82 -14.47 14.98
N ARG A 272 14.64 -14.23 16.02
CA ARG A 272 14.23 -14.37 17.43
C ARG A 272 13.89 -13.03 18.11
N TYR A 273 13.82 -11.94 17.37
CA TYR A 273 13.47 -10.64 17.94
C TYR A 273 12.00 -10.60 18.40
N ARG A 274 11.72 -9.81 19.43
CA ARG A 274 10.37 -9.65 19.97
C ARG A 274 9.57 -8.60 19.23
N SER A 275 10.25 -7.57 18.74
CA SER A 275 9.66 -6.45 18.01
C SER A 275 10.59 -5.97 16.90
N TYR A 276 10.00 -5.44 15.84
CA TYR A 276 10.65 -4.99 14.62
C TYR A 276 10.22 -3.57 14.32
N PRO A 277 11.12 -2.62 14.04
CA PRO A 277 10.75 -1.29 13.59
C PRO A 277 9.98 -1.33 12.27
N ILE A 278 8.98 -0.45 12.16
CA ILE A 278 8.25 -0.21 10.91
C ILE A 278 8.68 1.15 10.37
N LEU A 279 9.04 1.18 9.09
CA LEU A 279 9.50 2.37 8.39
C LEU A 279 8.46 2.81 7.35
N ASN A 280 8.35 4.11 7.12
CA ASN A 280 7.60 4.67 6.00
C ASN A 280 8.48 4.75 4.73
N ASN A 281 7.91 5.29 3.63
CA ASN A 281 8.62 5.45 2.36
C ASN A 281 9.81 6.42 2.41
N ARG A 282 10.00 7.15 3.51
CA ARG A 282 11.13 8.04 3.76
C ARG A 282 12.14 7.43 4.73
N ASN A 283 12.04 6.15 5.03
CA ASN A 283 12.81 5.41 6.04
C ASN A 283 12.67 5.97 7.47
N GLN A 284 11.59 6.71 7.75
CA GLN A 284 11.31 7.22 9.08
C GLN A 284 10.52 6.18 9.88
N VAL A 285 10.80 6.07 11.18
CA VAL A 285 10.14 5.12 12.07
C VAL A 285 8.70 5.56 12.33
N VAL A 286 7.74 4.69 12.04
CA VAL A 286 6.30 4.94 12.26
C VAL A 286 5.72 4.09 13.39
N GLY A 287 6.42 3.04 13.80
CA GLY A 287 5.99 2.16 14.88
C GLY A 287 6.84 0.92 15.03
N THR A 288 6.34 -0.06 15.77
CA THR A 288 6.96 -1.37 15.96
C THR A 288 5.95 -2.49 15.80
N LEU A 289 6.37 -3.57 15.13
CA LEU A 289 5.60 -4.77 14.88
C LEU A 289 6.11 -5.91 15.78
N SER A 290 5.21 -6.62 16.45
CA SER A 290 5.51 -7.84 17.20
C SER A 290 4.79 -9.04 16.57
N ARG A 291 5.15 -10.26 17.00
CA ARG A 291 4.47 -11.50 16.57
C ARG A 291 2.98 -11.49 16.87
N TYR A 292 2.57 -10.83 17.96
CA TYR A 292 1.18 -10.70 18.34
C TYR A 292 0.33 -10.04 17.26
N HIS A 293 0.84 -8.97 16.66
CA HIS A 293 0.15 -8.21 15.62
C HIS A 293 -0.08 -9.02 14.33
N LEU A 294 0.76 -10.04 14.07
CA LEU A 294 0.64 -10.90 12.89
C LEU A 294 -0.48 -11.94 12.99
N LEU A 295 -1.05 -12.15 14.19
CA LEU A 295 -2.08 -13.17 14.43
C LEU A 295 -3.45 -12.76 13.92
N GLN A 296 -3.76 -11.47 13.88
CA GLN A 296 -5.08 -10.95 13.49
C GLN A 296 -4.95 -9.78 12.50
N PRO A 297 -4.50 -10.04 11.27
CA PRO A 297 -4.45 -8.99 10.26
C PRO A 297 -5.86 -8.56 9.87
N ARG A 298 -6.07 -7.27 9.64
CA ARG A 298 -7.31 -6.77 9.06
C ARG A 298 -7.29 -7.03 7.56
N ARG A 299 -8.14 -7.93 7.09
CA ARG A 299 -8.29 -8.22 5.66
C ARG A 299 -8.95 -7.05 4.96
N LYS A 300 -8.48 -6.71 3.76
CA LYS A 300 -9.15 -5.73 2.92
C LYS A 300 -10.50 -6.28 2.47
N ARG A 301 -11.55 -5.45 2.57
CA ARG A 301 -12.90 -5.83 2.15
C ARG A 301 -13.09 -5.50 0.67
N ILE A 302 -13.66 -6.43 -0.09
CA ILE A 302 -13.82 -6.29 -1.53
C ILE A 302 -15.19 -6.78 -1.98
N VAL A 303 -15.76 -6.07 -2.96
CA VAL A 303 -16.91 -6.51 -3.77
C VAL A 303 -16.44 -6.65 -5.19
N LEU A 304 -16.74 -7.78 -5.83
CA LEU A 304 -16.50 -7.97 -7.25
C LEU A 304 -17.73 -7.54 -8.04
N VAL A 305 -17.50 -6.78 -9.09
CA VAL A 305 -18.54 -6.41 -10.06
C VAL A 305 -18.09 -6.79 -11.46
N ASP A 306 -19.01 -7.25 -12.27
CA ASP A 306 -18.81 -7.59 -13.68
C ASP A 306 -17.83 -8.74 -13.94
N HIS A 307 -17.57 -9.56 -12.94
CA HIS A 307 -16.84 -10.83 -13.05
C HIS A 307 -16.95 -11.67 -11.78
N ASN A 308 -16.77 -12.98 -11.93
CA ASN A 308 -16.68 -13.93 -10.83
C ASN A 308 -15.60 -15.01 -11.08
N GLU A 309 -14.54 -14.64 -11.82
CA GLU A 309 -13.43 -15.52 -12.22
C GLU A 309 -12.11 -15.06 -11.56
N MET A 310 -11.41 -16.00 -10.88
CA MET A 310 -10.15 -15.70 -10.19
C MET A 310 -9.08 -15.12 -11.12
N GLY A 311 -8.97 -15.66 -12.34
CA GLY A 311 -8.00 -15.20 -13.33
C GLY A 311 -8.20 -13.76 -13.80
N GLN A 312 -9.44 -13.24 -13.68
CA GLN A 312 -9.79 -11.86 -14.02
C GLN A 312 -9.84 -10.93 -12.81
N SER A 313 -9.70 -11.47 -11.60
CA SER A 313 -9.78 -10.71 -10.35
C SER A 313 -8.46 -10.05 -9.96
N VAL A 314 -8.54 -9.27 -8.88
CA VAL A 314 -7.39 -8.60 -8.27
C VAL A 314 -6.45 -9.62 -7.63
N PRO A 315 -5.13 -9.49 -7.82
CA PRO A 315 -4.15 -10.30 -7.13
C PRO A 315 -4.28 -10.21 -5.60
N GLY A 316 -4.30 -11.35 -4.91
CA GLY A 316 -4.46 -11.44 -3.46
C GLY A 316 -5.90 -11.54 -2.99
N LEU A 317 -6.87 -11.82 -3.89
CA LEU A 317 -8.28 -11.98 -3.53
C LEU A 317 -8.49 -13.06 -2.44
N GLU A 318 -7.68 -14.12 -2.45
CA GLU A 318 -7.71 -15.21 -1.46
C GLU A 318 -7.36 -14.73 -0.03
N GLN A 319 -6.67 -13.59 0.10
CA GLN A 319 -6.33 -12.97 1.39
C GLN A 319 -7.34 -11.90 1.82
N ALA A 320 -8.20 -11.46 0.92
CA ALA A 320 -9.21 -10.44 1.19
C ALA A 320 -10.47 -11.04 1.85
N GLU A 321 -11.30 -10.17 2.38
CA GLU A 321 -12.68 -10.48 2.80
C GLU A 321 -13.61 -10.15 1.62
N LEU A 322 -14.03 -11.17 0.90
CA LEU A 322 -15.03 -11.01 -0.17
C LEU A 322 -16.39 -10.73 0.46
N VAL A 323 -16.95 -9.55 0.20
CA VAL A 323 -18.23 -9.09 0.77
C VAL A 323 -19.42 -9.41 -0.15
N GLY A 324 -19.20 -9.33 -1.46
CA GLY A 324 -20.24 -9.61 -2.43
C GLY A 324 -19.75 -9.73 -3.86
N ILE A 325 -20.61 -10.27 -4.71
CA ILE A 325 -20.40 -10.42 -6.16
C ILE A 325 -21.67 -9.97 -6.88
N ILE A 326 -21.53 -9.04 -7.82
CA ILE A 326 -22.63 -8.60 -8.70
C ILE A 326 -22.18 -8.79 -10.15
N ASP A 327 -22.82 -9.69 -10.88
CA ASP A 327 -22.32 -10.10 -12.18
C ASP A 327 -23.46 -10.55 -13.13
N HIS A 328 -23.20 -10.55 -14.42
CA HIS A 328 -24.08 -11.06 -15.45
C HIS A 328 -23.43 -12.16 -16.33
N HIS A 329 -22.20 -12.52 -16.01
CA HIS A 329 -21.46 -13.57 -16.69
C HIS A 329 -21.82 -14.97 -16.19
N ARG A 330 -21.30 -16.01 -16.87
CA ARG A 330 -21.36 -17.38 -16.38
C ARG A 330 -20.70 -17.50 -15.02
N LEU A 331 -21.15 -18.45 -14.21
CA LEU A 331 -20.46 -18.79 -12.98
C LEU A 331 -19.09 -19.40 -13.30
N ALA A 332 -18.06 -18.94 -12.58
CA ALA A 332 -16.69 -19.40 -12.72
C ALA A 332 -16.16 -19.98 -11.40
N ASP A 333 -14.93 -19.67 -11.01
CA ASP A 333 -14.14 -20.40 -10.01
C ASP A 333 -13.83 -19.64 -8.72
N VAL A 334 -14.43 -18.46 -8.49
CA VAL A 334 -14.27 -17.74 -7.23
C VAL A 334 -14.84 -18.56 -6.08
N GLN A 335 -13.98 -18.91 -5.12
CA GLN A 335 -14.36 -19.67 -3.92
C GLN A 335 -14.34 -18.76 -2.68
N THR A 336 -15.25 -19.02 -1.76
CA THR A 336 -15.39 -18.26 -0.51
C THR A 336 -15.42 -19.20 0.68
N GLY A 337 -14.78 -18.81 1.78
CA GLY A 337 -14.83 -19.55 3.05
C GLY A 337 -16.11 -19.29 3.86
N TYR A 338 -16.92 -18.30 3.48
CA TYR A 338 -18.14 -17.87 4.18
C TYR A 338 -19.23 -17.57 3.17
N PRO A 339 -20.51 -17.60 3.57
CA PRO A 339 -21.60 -17.11 2.74
C PRO A 339 -21.39 -15.63 2.40
N VAL A 340 -21.48 -15.31 1.11
CA VAL A 340 -21.35 -13.93 0.60
C VAL A 340 -22.62 -13.54 -0.14
N PHE A 341 -22.89 -12.24 -0.20
CA PHE A 341 -23.93 -11.74 -1.06
C PHE A 341 -23.54 -11.97 -2.52
N MET A 342 -24.35 -12.73 -3.27
CA MET A 342 -24.11 -12.95 -4.69
C MET A 342 -25.36 -12.65 -5.48
N ARG A 343 -25.25 -11.78 -6.47
CA ARG A 343 -26.29 -11.49 -7.42
C ARG A 343 -25.76 -11.64 -8.83
N ASN A 344 -26.11 -12.76 -9.45
CA ASN A 344 -25.78 -13.08 -10.84
C ASN A 344 -27.08 -13.27 -11.61
N GLU A 345 -27.26 -12.50 -12.69
CA GLU A 345 -28.50 -12.52 -13.47
C GLU A 345 -28.20 -12.54 -14.99
N PRO A 346 -28.97 -13.31 -15.78
CA PRO A 346 -28.74 -13.39 -17.22
C PRO A 346 -29.32 -12.17 -17.94
N VAL A 347 -28.66 -11.04 -17.83
CA VAL A 347 -28.94 -9.75 -18.47
C VAL A 347 -27.78 -9.31 -19.34
N GLY A 348 -27.93 -8.22 -20.08
CA GLY A 348 -26.92 -7.74 -21.01
C GLY A 348 -25.81 -6.91 -20.39
N SER A 349 -25.95 -6.43 -19.12
CA SER A 349 -24.97 -5.56 -18.46
C SER A 349 -25.12 -5.64 -16.95
N THR A 350 -24.01 -5.60 -16.23
CA THR A 350 -23.98 -5.50 -14.75
C THR A 350 -24.66 -4.22 -14.26
N ASN A 351 -24.57 -3.13 -15.01
CA ASN A 351 -25.28 -1.89 -14.67
C ASN A 351 -26.81 -2.02 -14.75
N THR A 352 -27.35 -2.95 -15.51
CA THR A 352 -28.78 -3.29 -15.46
C THR A 352 -29.18 -3.89 -14.11
N ILE A 353 -28.34 -4.76 -13.55
CA ILE A 353 -28.55 -5.33 -12.22
C ILE A 353 -28.49 -4.23 -11.15
N ILE A 354 -27.46 -3.38 -11.19
CA ILE A 354 -27.28 -2.30 -10.22
C ILE A 354 -28.42 -1.28 -10.31
N ALA A 355 -28.88 -0.92 -11.53
CA ALA A 355 -30.04 -0.04 -11.72
C ALA A 355 -31.32 -0.65 -11.11
N THR A 356 -31.47 -1.96 -11.19
CA THR A 356 -32.58 -2.67 -10.54
C THR A 356 -32.43 -2.62 -9.01
N MET A 357 -31.21 -2.78 -8.48
CA MET A 357 -30.95 -2.67 -7.04
C MET A 357 -31.28 -1.27 -6.50
N PHE A 358 -30.95 -0.20 -7.22
CA PHE A 358 -31.42 1.16 -6.90
C PHE A 358 -32.95 1.21 -6.76
N GLN A 359 -33.66 0.62 -7.73
CA GLN A 359 -35.13 0.60 -7.72
C GLN A 359 -35.70 -0.20 -6.54
N GLU A 360 -35.13 -1.37 -6.24
CA GLU A 360 -35.56 -2.24 -5.14
C GLU A 360 -35.38 -1.55 -3.78
N GLN A 361 -34.37 -0.71 -3.65
CA GLN A 361 -34.10 0.09 -2.45
C GLN A 361 -34.90 1.40 -2.39
N GLY A 362 -35.74 1.67 -3.39
CA GLY A 362 -36.50 2.93 -3.46
C GLY A 362 -35.63 4.16 -3.72
N LEU A 363 -34.40 3.95 -4.22
CA LEU A 363 -33.44 5.00 -4.51
C LEU A 363 -33.41 5.32 -6.01
N MET A 364 -32.98 6.56 -6.33
CA MET A 364 -32.67 6.96 -7.71
C MET A 364 -31.21 7.39 -7.79
N PRO A 365 -30.45 6.94 -8.80
CA PRO A 365 -29.13 7.50 -9.06
C PRO A 365 -29.26 8.99 -9.43
N ARG A 366 -28.25 9.79 -9.08
CA ARG A 366 -28.20 11.20 -9.52
C ARG A 366 -28.12 11.27 -11.05
N GLU A 367 -28.58 12.36 -11.64
CA GLU A 367 -28.66 12.57 -13.10
C GLU A 367 -27.39 12.14 -13.86
N LYS A 368 -26.22 12.61 -13.40
CA LYS A 368 -24.94 12.27 -14.03
C LYS A 368 -24.62 10.77 -13.96
N LEU A 369 -24.90 10.15 -12.81
CA LEU A 369 -24.69 8.71 -12.63
C LEU A 369 -25.67 7.91 -13.47
N ALA A 370 -26.93 8.34 -13.53
CA ALA A 370 -27.95 7.71 -14.39
C ALA A 370 -27.54 7.73 -15.87
N GLY A 371 -27.03 8.87 -16.35
CA GLY A 371 -26.51 8.98 -17.70
C GLY A 371 -25.32 8.05 -17.97
N LEU A 372 -24.39 7.98 -17.03
CA LEU A 372 -23.23 7.10 -17.12
C LEU A 372 -23.63 5.61 -17.12
N MET A 373 -24.58 5.19 -16.26
CA MET A 373 -25.11 3.84 -16.23
C MET A 373 -25.87 3.48 -17.51
N ALA A 374 -26.65 4.42 -18.07
CA ALA A 374 -27.34 4.21 -19.35
C ALA A 374 -26.32 3.99 -20.48
N ALA A 375 -25.24 4.77 -20.52
CA ALA A 375 -24.16 4.62 -21.49
C ALA A 375 -23.47 3.24 -21.37
N ALA A 376 -23.21 2.76 -20.15
CA ALA A 376 -22.63 1.43 -19.93
C ALA A 376 -23.55 0.30 -20.43
N ILE A 377 -24.85 0.38 -20.15
CA ILE A 377 -25.82 -0.61 -20.66
C ILE A 377 -25.84 -0.59 -22.20
N ILE A 378 -25.83 0.59 -22.82
CA ILE A 378 -25.79 0.73 -24.28
C ILE A 378 -24.52 0.12 -24.86
N SER A 379 -23.37 0.36 -24.23
CA SER A 379 -22.08 -0.18 -24.65
C SER A 379 -22.07 -1.70 -24.63
N ASP A 380 -22.40 -2.33 -23.50
CA ASP A 380 -22.29 -3.77 -23.31
C ASP A 380 -23.38 -4.56 -24.08
N THR A 381 -24.54 -3.94 -24.28
CA THR A 381 -25.62 -4.52 -25.12
C THR A 381 -25.47 -4.20 -26.61
N VAL A 382 -24.45 -3.45 -27.01
CA VAL A 382 -24.23 -3.00 -28.39
C VAL A 382 -25.52 -2.37 -28.96
N MET A 383 -26.01 -1.30 -28.34
CA MET A 383 -27.29 -0.67 -28.68
C MET A 383 -28.47 -1.66 -28.66
N PHE A 384 -28.51 -2.56 -27.69
CA PHE A 384 -29.56 -3.63 -27.55
C PHE A 384 -29.57 -4.66 -28.69
N LYS A 385 -28.47 -4.82 -29.42
CA LYS A 385 -28.31 -5.77 -30.53
C LYS A 385 -27.51 -7.01 -30.12
N SER A 386 -26.81 -6.99 -28.98
CA SER A 386 -26.13 -8.18 -28.46
C SER A 386 -27.12 -9.31 -28.20
N PRO A 387 -26.75 -10.56 -28.48
CA PRO A 387 -27.61 -11.75 -28.17
C PRO A 387 -27.86 -11.95 -26.69
N THR A 388 -27.13 -11.20 -25.83
CA THR A 388 -27.34 -11.19 -24.37
C THR A 388 -28.38 -10.20 -23.92
N THR A 389 -28.77 -9.29 -24.79
CA THR A 389 -29.72 -8.22 -24.46
C THR A 389 -31.07 -8.81 -24.06
N THR A 390 -31.60 -8.29 -22.97
CA THR A 390 -32.92 -8.63 -22.47
C THR A 390 -33.86 -7.41 -22.52
N PRO A 391 -35.20 -7.64 -22.50
CA PRO A 391 -36.14 -6.53 -22.36
C PRO A 391 -35.91 -5.67 -21.10
N ARG A 392 -35.23 -6.22 -20.09
CA ARG A 392 -34.88 -5.52 -18.85
C ARG A 392 -33.79 -4.49 -19.08
N ASP A 393 -32.75 -4.81 -19.85
CA ASP A 393 -31.68 -3.88 -20.22
C ASP A 393 -32.26 -2.64 -20.88
N ARG A 394 -33.13 -2.84 -21.88
CA ARG A 394 -33.79 -1.71 -22.55
C ARG A 394 -34.63 -0.86 -21.59
N ARG A 395 -35.47 -1.47 -20.76
CA ARG A 395 -36.30 -0.73 -19.78
C ARG A 395 -35.45 0.05 -18.78
N MET A 396 -34.33 -0.53 -18.29
CA MET A 396 -33.45 0.16 -17.34
C MET A 396 -32.69 1.30 -18.00
N ALA A 397 -32.16 1.12 -19.21
CA ALA A 397 -31.50 2.18 -19.97
C ALA A 397 -32.47 3.34 -20.27
N GLU A 398 -33.70 3.06 -20.72
CA GLU A 398 -34.73 4.08 -20.97
C GLU A 398 -35.11 4.85 -19.70
N ARG A 399 -35.19 4.16 -18.56
CA ARG A 399 -35.45 4.79 -17.26
C ARG A 399 -34.28 5.70 -16.83
N LEU A 400 -33.06 5.22 -16.93
CA LEU A 400 -31.85 5.96 -16.58
C LEU A 400 -31.66 7.18 -17.48
N ALA A 401 -31.90 7.03 -18.79
CA ALA A 401 -31.84 8.14 -19.73
C ALA A 401 -32.87 9.24 -19.41
N ARG A 402 -34.10 8.85 -19.02
CA ARG A 402 -35.12 9.83 -18.56
C ARG A 402 -34.69 10.56 -17.30
N ILE A 403 -34.06 9.87 -16.32
CA ILE A 403 -33.51 10.51 -15.10
C ILE A 403 -32.41 11.51 -15.47
N ALA A 404 -31.58 11.16 -16.45
CA ALA A 404 -30.48 12.00 -16.93
C ALA A 404 -30.90 13.09 -17.93
N GLY A 405 -32.17 13.09 -18.39
CA GLY A 405 -32.65 14.03 -19.42
C GLY A 405 -32.00 13.81 -20.80
N LEU A 406 -31.63 12.57 -21.13
CA LEU A 406 -30.88 12.22 -22.35
C LEU A 406 -31.76 11.41 -23.32
N ASN A 407 -31.44 11.54 -24.63
CA ASN A 407 -31.96 10.68 -25.67
C ASN A 407 -31.02 9.46 -25.86
N LEU A 408 -31.57 8.23 -25.84
CA LEU A 408 -30.76 7.00 -25.93
C LEU A 408 -30.05 6.85 -27.27
N ASP A 409 -30.68 7.24 -28.39
CA ASP A 409 -30.06 7.09 -29.70
C ASP A 409 -28.90 8.08 -29.90
N GLU A 410 -29.04 9.30 -29.33
CA GLU A 410 -27.95 10.28 -29.31
C GLU A 410 -26.82 9.82 -28.41
N LEU A 411 -27.13 9.33 -27.20
CA LEU A 411 -26.16 8.80 -26.26
C LEU A 411 -25.40 7.61 -26.88
N GLY A 412 -26.11 6.72 -27.58
CA GLY A 412 -25.48 5.60 -28.27
C GLY A 412 -24.49 6.05 -29.35
N ARG A 413 -24.84 7.09 -30.12
CA ARG A 413 -23.89 7.67 -31.09
C ARG A 413 -22.66 8.25 -30.41
N GLU A 414 -22.84 8.94 -29.27
CA GLU A 414 -21.72 9.47 -28.49
C GLU A 414 -20.80 8.33 -27.98
N VAL A 415 -21.36 7.26 -27.43
CA VAL A 415 -20.62 6.09 -26.92
C VAL A 415 -19.71 5.49 -27.99
N PHE A 416 -20.29 5.16 -29.14
CA PHE A 416 -19.54 4.46 -30.22
C PHE A 416 -18.68 5.40 -31.08
N SER A 417 -18.90 6.71 -31.04
CA SER A 417 -18.02 7.70 -31.68
C SER A 417 -16.70 7.91 -30.94
N ALA A 418 -16.62 7.52 -29.66
CA ALA A 418 -15.38 7.60 -28.89
C ALA A 418 -14.26 6.69 -29.46
N ASN A 419 -14.62 5.66 -30.22
CA ASN A 419 -13.71 4.80 -30.96
C ASN A 419 -13.45 5.41 -32.36
N SER A 420 -12.70 6.49 -32.45
CA SER A 420 -12.50 7.21 -33.71
C SER A 420 -11.59 6.43 -34.66
N SER A 421 -11.93 6.46 -35.97
CA SER A 421 -11.16 5.84 -37.07
C SER A 421 -9.75 6.46 -37.30
N ASP A 422 -9.45 7.58 -36.63
CA ASP A 422 -8.23 8.36 -36.89
C ASP A 422 -7.03 7.90 -36.04
N LYS A 423 -7.22 6.89 -35.15
CA LYS A 423 -6.15 6.37 -34.30
C LYS A 423 -5.18 5.47 -35.07
N PRO A 424 -3.93 5.31 -34.57
CA PRO A 424 -3.02 4.29 -35.10
C PRO A 424 -3.63 2.89 -35.02
N VAL A 425 -3.42 2.05 -36.04
CA VAL A 425 -4.01 0.70 -36.09
C VAL A 425 -3.53 -0.20 -34.96
N GLU A 426 -2.30 0.00 -34.48
CA GLU A 426 -1.73 -0.70 -33.33
C GLU A 426 -2.55 -0.46 -32.06
N GLU A 427 -2.97 0.78 -31.82
CA GLU A 427 -3.81 1.15 -30.66
C GLU A 427 -5.22 0.59 -30.80
N LEU A 428 -5.79 0.65 -32.01
CA LEU A 428 -7.13 0.14 -32.29
C LEU A 428 -7.24 -1.36 -32.08
N ILE A 429 -6.26 -2.14 -32.54
CA ILE A 429 -6.21 -3.60 -32.36
C ILE A 429 -6.00 -3.95 -30.88
N ALA A 430 -5.09 -3.24 -30.20
CA ALA A 430 -4.74 -3.51 -28.82
C ALA A 430 -5.84 -3.14 -27.80
N ALA A 431 -6.75 -2.21 -28.14
CA ALA A 431 -7.73 -1.66 -27.22
C ALA A 431 -8.69 -2.71 -26.61
N ASP A 432 -9.11 -3.70 -27.42
CA ASP A 432 -9.93 -4.83 -26.93
C ASP A 432 -9.40 -6.15 -27.51
N GLN A 433 -8.12 -6.42 -27.34
CA GLN A 433 -7.46 -7.67 -27.72
C GLN A 433 -7.59 -8.68 -26.59
N LYS A 434 -7.98 -9.92 -26.92
CA LYS A 434 -8.08 -11.04 -25.97
C LYS A 434 -7.49 -12.30 -26.57
N GLU A 435 -6.81 -13.07 -25.72
CA GLU A 435 -6.26 -14.37 -26.06
C GLU A 435 -7.24 -15.49 -25.68
N PHE A 436 -7.30 -16.53 -26.51
CA PHE A 436 -8.11 -17.73 -26.30
C PHE A 436 -7.30 -18.96 -26.66
N HIS A 437 -7.50 -20.02 -25.89
CA HIS A 437 -6.99 -21.36 -26.20
C HIS A 437 -8.17 -22.29 -26.44
N LEU A 438 -8.26 -22.85 -27.63
CA LEU A 438 -9.32 -23.78 -28.05
C LEU A 438 -8.66 -25.11 -28.43
N GLY A 439 -8.73 -26.12 -27.56
CA GLY A 439 -7.91 -27.31 -27.68
C GLY A 439 -6.42 -26.96 -27.67
N ASP A 440 -5.68 -27.39 -28.68
CA ASP A 440 -4.24 -27.09 -28.83
C ASP A 440 -3.97 -25.78 -29.61
N HIS A 441 -5.02 -25.03 -29.97
CA HIS A 441 -4.90 -23.84 -30.79
C HIS A 441 -4.90 -22.55 -29.97
N HIS A 442 -3.95 -21.66 -30.31
CA HIS A 442 -3.81 -20.33 -29.71
C HIS A 442 -4.37 -19.26 -30.65
N LEU A 443 -5.35 -18.49 -30.17
CA LEU A 443 -6.04 -17.45 -30.93
C LEU A 443 -5.93 -16.10 -30.25
N ILE A 444 -5.80 -15.06 -31.08
CA ILE A 444 -5.92 -13.66 -30.66
C ILE A 444 -7.10 -13.06 -31.38
N ILE A 445 -8.07 -12.54 -30.64
CA ILE A 445 -9.27 -11.92 -31.20
C ILE A 445 -9.42 -10.51 -30.65
N SER A 446 -9.33 -9.53 -31.53
CA SER A 446 -9.61 -8.12 -31.23
C SER A 446 -10.99 -7.72 -31.75
N GLN A 447 -11.66 -6.78 -31.08
CA GLN A 447 -12.94 -6.25 -31.53
C GLN A 447 -12.96 -4.73 -31.50
N ILE A 448 -13.34 -4.12 -32.61
CA ILE A 448 -13.61 -2.69 -32.73
C ILE A 448 -15.11 -2.54 -32.99
N THR A 449 -15.82 -1.85 -32.13
CA THR A 449 -17.24 -1.54 -32.32
C THR A 449 -17.36 -0.12 -32.85
N THR A 450 -18.01 0.05 -34.00
CA THR A 450 -18.12 1.33 -34.70
C THR A 450 -19.52 1.52 -35.30
N MET A 451 -19.84 2.74 -35.69
CA MET A 451 -21.02 3.08 -36.48
C MET A 451 -20.69 3.30 -37.97
N ASP A 452 -19.40 3.22 -38.32
CA ASP A 452 -18.88 3.38 -39.68
C ASP A 452 -17.77 2.37 -39.94
N SER A 453 -18.16 1.14 -40.26
CA SER A 453 -17.19 0.09 -40.61
C SER A 453 -16.47 0.39 -41.97
N ALA A 454 -17.09 1.18 -42.84
CA ALA A 454 -16.51 1.49 -44.14
C ALA A 454 -15.20 2.29 -43.99
N SER A 455 -15.15 3.27 -43.10
CA SER A 455 -13.93 4.02 -42.79
C SER A 455 -12.81 3.14 -42.23
N MET A 456 -13.15 2.15 -41.40
CA MET A 456 -12.19 1.19 -40.87
C MET A 456 -11.68 0.23 -41.95
N ILE A 457 -12.57 -0.30 -42.79
CA ILE A 457 -12.20 -1.22 -43.88
C ILE A 457 -11.33 -0.53 -44.95
N ALA A 458 -11.48 0.77 -45.15
CA ALA A 458 -10.57 1.53 -46.02
C ALA A 458 -9.11 1.43 -45.58
N ARG A 459 -8.85 1.12 -44.27
CA ARG A 459 -7.52 0.89 -43.69
C ARG A 459 -7.16 -0.59 -43.55
N SER A 460 -7.90 -1.49 -44.19
CA SER A 460 -7.73 -2.96 -44.04
C SER A 460 -6.30 -3.43 -44.27
N GLN A 461 -5.56 -2.81 -45.19
CA GLN A 461 -4.16 -3.17 -45.46
C GLN A 461 -3.26 -2.87 -44.23
N GLU A 462 -3.44 -1.72 -43.58
CA GLU A 462 -2.68 -1.35 -42.36
C GLU A 462 -3.00 -2.34 -41.22
N PHE A 463 -4.27 -2.67 -41.05
CA PHE A 463 -4.70 -3.68 -40.08
C PHE A 463 -4.09 -5.05 -40.34
N MET A 464 -4.08 -5.51 -41.58
CA MET A 464 -3.52 -6.82 -41.97
C MET A 464 -2.02 -6.90 -41.71
N GLU A 465 -1.27 -5.80 -41.95
CA GLU A 465 0.16 -5.73 -41.64
C GLU A 465 0.43 -5.84 -40.15
N GLU A 466 -0.33 -5.15 -39.31
CA GLU A 466 -0.15 -5.21 -37.88
C GLU A 466 -0.62 -6.57 -37.28
N MET A 467 -1.72 -7.15 -37.77
CA MET A 467 -2.15 -8.49 -37.39
C MET A 467 -1.10 -9.55 -37.68
N LYS A 468 -0.37 -9.41 -38.80
CA LYS A 468 0.75 -10.28 -39.13
C LYS A 468 1.88 -10.14 -38.13
N ARG A 469 2.26 -8.92 -37.74
CA ARG A 469 3.28 -8.67 -36.70
C ARG A 469 2.87 -9.27 -35.35
N ILE A 470 1.59 -9.16 -34.99
CA ILE A 470 1.05 -9.78 -33.77
C ILE A 470 1.21 -11.29 -33.85
N GLN A 471 0.83 -11.91 -34.98
CA GLN A 471 0.94 -13.36 -35.17
C GLN A 471 2.39 -13.85 -35.07
N GLU A 472 3.33 -13.15 -35.70
CA GLU A 472 4.76 -13.46 -35.65
C GLU A 472 5.33 -13.34 -34.23
N ARG A 473 4.92 -12.32 -33.48
CA ARG A 473 5.37 -12.08 -32.10
C ARG A 473 4.83 -13.09 -31.10
N THR A 474 3.56 -13.46 -31.23
CA THR A 474 2.84 -14.30 -30.27
C THR A 474 2.84 -15.76 -30.62
N GLN A 475 3.22 -16.11 -31.86
CA GLN A 475 3.13 -17.46 -32.44
C GLN A 475 1.70 -18.02 -32.38
N ALA A 476 0.69 -17.12 -32.48
CA ALA A 476 -0.71 -17.53 -32.52
C ALA A 476 -1.05 -18.24 -33.83
N ASP A 477 -1.86 -19.30 -33.76
CA ASP A 477 -2.34 -20.01 -34.94
C ASP A 477 -3.25 -19.13 -35.79
N MET A 478 -4.03 -18.26 -35.12
CA MET A 478 -4.91 -17.32 -35.80
C MET A 478 -5.02 -15.98 -35.04
N VAL A 479 -4.99 -14.88 -35.81
CA VAL A 479 -5.29 -13.52 -35.32
C VAL A 479 -6.52 -13.02 -36.05
N VAL A 480 -7.53 -12.56 -35.32
CA VAL A 480 -8.80 -12.10 -35.88
C VAL A 480 -9.09 -10.69 -35.39
N LEU A 481 -9.52 -9.83 -36.29
CA LEU A 481 -10.07 -8.51 -35.99
C LEU A 481 -11.54 -8.46 -36.42
N MET A 482 -12.42 -8.26 -35.45
CA MET A 482 -13.85 -8.04 -35.65
C MET A 482 -14.10 -6.53 -35.73
N ILE A 483 -14.44 -5.99 -36.89
CA ILE A 483 -14.92 -4.62 -37.05
C ILE A 483 -16.46 -4.67 -37.07
N THR A 484 -17.04 -4.50 -35.88
CA THR A 484 -18.48 -4.66 -35.68
C THR A 484 -19.20 -3.35 -35.95
N ASP A 485 -20.03 -3.32 -36.99
CA ASP A 485 -20.89 -2.18 -37.31
C ASP A 485 -22.22 -2.30 -36.62
N VAL A 486 -22.47 -1.38 -35.67
CA VAL A 486 -23.69 -1.36 -34.87
C VAL A 486 -24.93 -1.09 -35.69
N LEU A 487 -24.83 -0.27 -36.75
CA LEU A 487 -25.98 0.08 -37.60
C LEU A 487 -26.36 -1.06 -38.56
N ARG A 488 -25.34 -1.77 -39.10
CA ARG A 488 -25.53 -2.90 -40.02
C ARG A 488 -25.83 -4.21 -39.33
N GLU A 489 -25.70 -4.27 -38.00
CA GLU A 489 -25.86 -5.50 -37.21
C GLU A 489 -24.97 -6.64 -37.73
N GLY A 490 -23.71 -6.34 -38.01
CA GLY A 490 -22.80 -7.32 -38.60
C GLY A 490 -21.34 -6.92 -38.37
N THR A 491 -20.44 -7.84 -38.72
CA THR A 491 -19.01 -7.66 -38.57
C THR A 491 -18.30 -7.83 -39.91
N ASP A 492 -17.47 -6.85 -40.25
CA ASP A 492 -16.41 -7.02 -41.20
C ASP A 492 -15.24 -7.70 -40.48
N LEU A 493 -14.95 -8.96 -40.85
CA LEU A 493 -13.95 -9.82 -40.21
C LEU A 493 -12.65 -9.80 -41.03
N LEU A 494 -11.58 -9.32 -40.42
CA LEU A 494 -10.23 -9.49 -40.96
C LEU A 494 -9.52 -10.60 -40.18
N PHE A 495 -8.74 -11.45 -40.84
CA PHE A 495 -8.05 -12.56 -40.16
C PHE A 495 -6.71 -12.91 -40.78
N GLN A 496 -5.79 -13.39 -39.94
CA GLN A 496 -4.52 -14.03 -40.31
C GLN A 496 -4.54 -15.45 -39.79
N GLY A 497 -4.34 -16.44 -40.65
CA GLY A 497 -4.40 -17.86 -40.27
C GLY A 497 -5.12 -18.70 -41.34
N ASP A 498 -5.61 -19.89 -40.98
CA ASP A 498 -6.27 -20.82 -41.89
C ASP A 498 -7.66 -20.31 -42.31
N ARG A 499 -7.80 -20.01 -43.57
CA ARG A 499 -9.04 -19.51 -44.21
C ARG A 499 -10.18 -20.52 -44.14
N GLU A 500 -9.86 -21.79 -44.18
CA GLU A 500 -10.83 -22.85 -44.19
C GLU A 500 -11.61 -22.92 -42.84
N VAL A 501 -10.92 -22.59 -41.72
CA VAL A 501 -11.54 -22.51 -40.42
C VAL A 501 -12.63 -21.43 -40.37
N ILE A 502 -12.33 -20.23 -40.88
CA ILE A 502 -13.34 -19.15 -40.92
C ILE A 502 -14.48 -19.51 -41.87
N ARG A 503 -14.15 -20.10 -43.02
CA ARG A 503 -15.18 -20.55 -43.98
C ARG A 503 -16.15 -21.54 -43.37
N GLN A 504 -15.66 -22.54 -42.66
CA GLN A 504 -16.48 -23.58 -42.00
C GLN A 504 -17.23 -23.05 -40.79
N ALA A 505 -16.58 -22.26 -39.94
CA ALA A 505 -17.18 -21.71 -38.73
C ALA A 505 -18.44 -20.87 -39.03
N PHE A 506 -18.44 -20.17 -40.14
CA PHE A 506 -19.54 -19.28 -40.52
C PHE A 506 -20.32 -19.73 -41.77
N GLY A 507 -20.06 -20.92 -42.29
CA GLY A 507 -20.81 -21.50 -43.41
C GLY A 507 -20.70 -20.67 -44.72
N LEU A 508 -19.53 -20.05 -44.97
CA LEU A 508 -19.35 -19.16 -46.12
C LEU A 508 -19.10 -19.96 -47.38
N SER A 509 -19.73 -19.55 -48.49
CA SER A 509 -19.57 -20.22 -49.78
C SER A 509 -18.21 -19.90 -50.42
N ASP A 510 -17.74 -18.68 -50.29
CA ASP A 510 -16.45 -18.23 -50.82
C ASP A 510 -15.86 -17.10 -49.95
N LEU A 511 -14.54 -16.90 -50.00
CA LEU A 511 -13.81 -15.87 -49.25
C LEU A 511 -12.89 -15.09 -50.19
N GLU A 512 -13.08 -13.80 -50.27
CA GLU A 512 -12.17 -12.90 -51.00
C GLU A 512 -11.01 -12.48 -50.07
N GLY A 513 -9.86 -13.14 -50.25
CA GLY A 513 -8.68 -12.85 -49.42
C GLY A 513 -8.88 -13.28 -47.95
N ASN A 514 -8.46 -12.43 -47.00
CA ASN A 514 -8.56 -12.62 -45.55
C ASN A 514 -9.62 -11.69 -44.94
N HIS A 515 -10.70 -11.44 -45.66
CA HIS A 515 -11.84 -10.61 -45.25
C HIS A 515 -13.14 -11.36 -45.46
N ALA A 516 -14.05 -11.23 -44.52
CA ALA A 516 -15.40 -11.76 -44.61
C ALA A 516 -16.41 -10.79 -43.97
N VAL A 517 -17.58 -10.64 -44.61
CA VAL A 517 -18.70 -9.87 -44.03
C VAL A 517 -19.69 -10.86 -43.44
N ILE A 518 -19.90 -10.82 -42.15
CA ILE A 518 -20.78 -11.77 -41.43
C ILE A 518 -21.93 -10.99 -40.81
N SER A 519 -23.13 -11.15 -41.40
CA SER A 519 -24.35 -10.53 -40.90
C SER A 519 -24.78 -11.19 -39.59
N GLY A 520 -25.22 -10.41 -38.61
CA GLY A 520 -25.66 -10.90 -37.30
C GLY A 520 -24.54 -11.28 -36.35
N LEU A 521 -23.26 -11.21 -36.74
CA LEU A 521 -22.14 -11.40 -35.84
C LEU A 521 -21.79 -10.07 -35.12
N VAL A 522 -22.12 -9.99 -33.83
CA VAL A 522 -21.89 -8.75 -33.03
C VAL A 522 -21.18 -9.03 -31.69
N SER A 523 -20.99 -10.30 -31.33
CA SER A 523 -20.39 -10.67 -30.04
C SER A 523 -19.26 -11.68 -30.19
N ARG A 524 -18.04 -11.25 -29.77
CA ARG A 524 -16.85 -12.12 -29.74
C ARG A 524 -17.06 -13.35 -28.87
N LYS A 525 -17.45 -13.14 -27.57
CA LYS A 525 -17.57 -14.22 -26.57
C LYS A 525 -18.71 -15.22 -26.87
N LYS A 526 -19.81 -14.75 -27.44
CA LYS A 526 -21.04 -15.58 -27.56
C LYS A 526 -21.32 -16.10 -28.94
N GLN A 527 -20.68 -15.57 -29.95
CA GLN A 527 -20.88 -16.00 -31.34
C GLN A 527 -19.55 -16.40 -31.99
N MET A 528 -18.51 -15.54 -31.96
CA MET A 528 -17.23 -15.81 -32.62
C MET A 528 -16.50 -16.99 -31.98
N VAL A 529 -16.20 -16.91 -30.67
CA VAL A 529 -15.46 -17.96 -29.97
C VAL A 529 -16.17 -19.30 -30.00
N PRO A 530 -17.49 -19.40 -29.73
CA PRO A 530 -18.22 -20.69 -29.84
C PRO A 530 -18.21 -21.27 -31.25
N ALA A 531 -18.29 -20.44 -32.29
CA ALA A 531 -18.24 -20.93 -33.69
C ALA A 531 -16.88 -21.57 -34.00
N LEU A 532 -15.79 -20.98 -33.53
CA LEU A 532 -14.45 -21.56 -33.69
C LEU A 532 -14.23 -22.79 -32.80
N ALA A 533 -14.76 -22.78 -31.57
CA ALA A 533 -14.65 -23.90 -30.63
C ALA A 533 -15.34 -25.18 -31.13
N GLN A 534 -16.37 -25.05 -31.95
CA GLN A 534 -17.02 -26.23 -32.58
C GLN A 534 -16.09 -26.96 -33.56
N LEU A 535 -15.08 -26.30 -34.08
CA LEU A 535 -14.10 -26.89 -35.03
C LEU A 535 -12.81 -27.34 -34.34
N TRP A 536 -12.44 -26.69 -33.27
CA TRP A 536 -11.16 -26.86 -32.57
C TRP A 536 -11.30 -27.34 -31.11
N GLY A 537 -12.52 -27.53 -30.63
CA GLY A 537 -12.81 -27.98 -29.27
C GLY A 537 -12.91 -29.49 -29.10
#